data_0b7f4394da2773ba2eda29d194dc6495
#
_entry.id   0b7f4394da2773ba2eda29d194dc6495
#
_cell.length_a   1.000
_cell.length_b   1.000
_cell.length_c   1.000
_cell.angle_alpha   90.00
_cell.angle_beta   90.00
_cell.angle_gamma   90.00
#
_symmetry.space_group_name_H-M   'P 1'
#
loop_
_entity.id
_entity.type
_entity.pdbx_description
1 polymer ?
#
loop_
_entity_poly.entity_id
_entity_poly.type
_entity_poly.pdbx_seq_one_letter_code
_entity_poly.pdbx_strand_id
1 'polypeptide(L)'
;MTSALALASVTAVLKDLLENGLARGGVTSKIGGDTSVSALPPDRITAGTDEKAQLNLFLYSVTANTRVRSDRVTPGSAVPLALDLHYLLTAYGAQDFQTEILLGHALQLMHETPVLERERIRRTIDNLSHTKDRRVVAPALAALAKSDLADRVERLEIIPEFLGGEEMSKLWSALQAKYRPSATYKVSAVVIDGAVQA
;
A
#
# COMPACT_ATOMS: atom_id res chain seq x y z
N MET A 1 -15.35 5.02 15.45
CA MET A 1 -14.93 6.13 14.57
C MET A 1 -13.59 5.89 13.85
N THR A 2 -13.15 4.66 13.69
CA THR A 2 -11.83 4.32 13.14
C THR A 2 -11.87 3.83 11.69
N SER A 3 -13.05 3.64 11.09
CA SER A 3 -13.19 3.24 9.69
C SER A 3 -12.60 4.27 8.70
N ALA A 4 -12.55 5.55 9.07
CA ALA A 4 -11.87 6.59 8.29
C ALA A 4 -10.36 6.34 8.11
N LEU A 5 -9.75 5.52 8.96
CA LEU A 5 -8.33 5.15 8.88
C LEU A 5 -8.09 3.92 8.00
N ALA A 6 -9.12 3.24 7.50
CA ALA A 6 -9.00 1.99 6.77
C ALA A 6 -8.02 2.07 5.59
N LEU A 7 -8.11 3.13 4.76
CA LEU A 7 -7.22 3.31 3.62
C LEU A 7 -5.75 3.41 4.04
N ALA A 8 -5.48 4.26 5.05
CA ALA A 8 -4.13 4.46 5.56
C ALA A 8 -3.59 3.18 6.23
N SER A 9 -4.46 2.44 6.92
CA SER A 9 -4.08 1.17 7.55
C SER A 9 -3.74 0.10 6.52
N VAL A 10 -4.49 0.00 5.43
CA VAL A 10 -4.14 -0.91 4.31
C VAL A 10 -2.80 -0.53 3.72
N THR A 11 -2.56 0.75 3.45
CA THR A 11 -1.26 1.23 2.94
C THR A 11 -0.12 0.89 3.91
N ALA A 12 -0.33 1.05 5.22
CA ALA A 12 0.67 0.71 6.23
C ALA A 12 0.96 -0.80 6.28
N VAL A 13 -0.06 -1.64 6.16
CA VAL A 13 0.10 -3.10 6.11
C VAL A 13 0.88 -3.56 4.87
N LEU A 14 0.59 -2.99 3.70
CA LEU A 14 1.34 -3.30 2.48
C LEU A 14 2.79 -2.78 2.54
N LYS A 15 2.99 -1.61 3.12
CA LYS A 15 4.33 -1.04 3.34
C LYS A 15 5.16 -1.95 4.24
N ASP A 16 4.62 -2.41 5.37
CA ASP A 16 5.26 -3.36 6.27
C ASP A 16 5.57 -4.70 5.58
N LEU A 17 4.65 -5.20 4.75
CA LEU A 17 4.88 -6.39 3.92
C LEU A 17 6.14 -6.23 3.06
N LEU A 18 6.25 -5.11 2.33
CA LEU A 18 7.37 -4.82 1.44
C LEU A 18 8.67 -4.59 2.22
N GLU A 19 8.67 -3.83 3.31
CA GLU A 19 9.85 -3.58 4.16
C GLU A 19 10.41 -4.89 4.74
N ASN A 20 9.55 -5.71 5.32
CA ASN A 20 9.93 -7.03 5.85
C ASN A 20 10.39 -7.99 4.74
N GLY A 21 9.81 -7.90 3.54
CA GLY A 21 10.20 -8.68 2.39
C GLY A 21 11.59 -8.34 1.89
N LEU A 22 11.89 -7.05 1.73
CA LEU A 22 13.23 -6.57 1.34
C LEU A 22 14.30 -7.00 2.35
N ALA A 23 14.01 -6.87 3.64
CA ALA A 23 14.94 -7.27 4.71
C ALA A 23 15.21 -8.78 4.67
N ARG A 24 14.18 -9.62 4.57
CA ARG A 24 14.31 -11.09 4.50
C ARG A 24 15.00 -11.55 3.21
N GLY A 25 14.77 -10.87 2.10
CA GLY A 25 15.39 -11.14 0.81
C GLY A 25 16.85 -10.74 0.73
N GLY A 26 17.40 -10.11 1.77
CA GLY A 26 18.78 -9.61 1.77
C GLY A 26 19.05 -8.59 0.66
N VAL A 27 18.04 -7.80 0.27
CA VAL A 27 18.13 -6.88 -0.86
C VAL A 27 19.17 -5.80 -0.63
N THR A 28 19.29 -5.30 0.60
CA THR A 28 20.30 -4.30 1.02
C THR A 28 21.71 -4.74 0.63
N SER A 29 22.08 -6.01 0.86
CA SER A 29 23.40 -6.52 0.47
C SER A 29 23.55 -6.69 -1.04
N LYS A 30 22.47 -6.98 -1.76
CA LYS A 30 22.51 -7.16 -3.23
C LYS A 30 22.69 -5.86 -3.99
N ILE A 31 22.18 -4.75 -3.47
CA ILE A 31 22.26 -3.44 -4.11
C ILE A 31 23.33 -2.52 -3.50
N GLY A 32 24.04 -2.98 -2.46
CA GLY A 32 25.15 -2.25 -1.86
C GLY A 32 24.77 -1.00 -1.07
N GLY A 33 23.55 -0.91 -0.54
CA GLY A 33 23.08 0.24 0.20
C GLY A 33 21.75 0.02 0.91
N ASP A 34 21.42 0.94 1.82
CA ASP A 34 20.16 0.89 2.56
C ASP A 34 18.94 0.99 1.64
N THR A 35 17.93 0.20 1.95
CA THR A 35 16.66 0.19 1.25
C THR A 35 15.53 0.70 2.14
N SER A 36 14.54 1.32 1.54
CA SER A 36 13.35 1.77 2.26
C SER A 36 12.10 1.64 1.42
N VAL A 37 10.95 1.70 2.07
CA VAL A 37 9.65 1.78 1.39
C VAL A 37 8.94 3.06 1.79
N SER A 38 8.47 3.82 0.80
CA SER A 38 7.67 5.03 0.99
C SER A 38 6.24 4.85 0.46
N ALA A 39 5.35 5.76 0.87
CA ALA A 39 3.98 5.85 0.36
C ALA A 39 3.67 7.30 -0.03
N LEU A 40 4.60 7.93 -0.71
CA LEU A 40 4.52 9.33 -1.11
C LEU A 40 4.03 9.46 -2.55
N PRO A 41 3.43 10.60 -2.93
CA PRO A 41 3.24 10.94 -4.32
C PRO A 41 4.57 10.91 -5.07
N PRO A 42 4.64 10.34 -6.30
CA PRO A 42 5.88 10.17 -7.05
C PRO A 42 6.67 11.46 -7.31
N ASP A 43 5.97 12.60 -7.45
CA ASP A 43 6.56 13.93 -7.63
C ASP A 43 7.37 14.42 -6.40
N ARG A 44 7.12 13.83 -5.23
CA ARG A 44 7.82 14.18 -3.97
C ARG A 44 9.04 13.32 -3.67
N ILE A 45 9.37 12.40 -4.55
CA ILE A 45 10.54 11.54 -4.37
C ILE A 45 11.73 12.18 -5.07
N THR A 46 12.85 12.33 -4.33
CA THR A 46 14.09 12.86 -4.89
C THR A 46 14.57 11.97 -6.03
N ALA A 47 14.82 12.57 -7.17
CA ALA A 47 15.29 11.92 -8.38
C ALA A 47 16.65 12.51 -8.79
N GLY A 48 17.46 11.72 -9.50
CA GLY A 48 18.77 12.12 -10.01
C GLY A 48 19.93 11.55 -9.20
N THR A 49 21.04 12.30 -9.09
CA THR A 49 22.26 11.82 -8.44
C THR A 49 22.10 11.51 -6.94
N ASP A 50 21.15 12.17 -6.28
CA ASP A 50 20.88 11.99 -4.85
C ASP A 50 19.73 10.99 -4.61
N GLU A 51 19.31 10.26 -5.64
CA GLU A 51 18.25 9.29 -5.57
C GLU A 51 18.65 8.11 -4.68
N LYS A 52 17.81 7.82 -3.69
CA LYS A 52 18.02 6.69 -2.78
C LYS A 52 17.35 5.43 -3.31
N ALA A 53 17.98 4.30 -3.07
CA ALA A 53 17.39 3.00 -3.37
C ALA A 53 16.14 2.77 -2.50
N GLN A 54 14.96 2.81 -3.10
CA GLN A 54 13.69 2.64 -2.39
C GLN A 54 12.58 2.10 -3.28
N LEU A 55 11.62 1.43 -2.67
CA LEU A 55 10.30 1.20 -3.25
C LEU A 55 9.35 2.33 -2.85
N ASN A 56 8.41 2.64 -3.72
CA ASN A 56 7.30 3.52 -3.40
C ASN A 56 5.99 2.86 -3.75
N LEU A 57 5.07 2.82 -2.80
CA LEU A 57 3.73 2.27 -2.94
C LEU A 57 2.72 3.41 -2.80
N PHE A 58 2.29 3.96 -3.92
CA PHE A 58 1.39 5.12 -3.95
C PHE A 58 -0.05 4.71 -4.25
N LEU A 59 -0.98 5.08 -3.36
CA LEU A 59 -2.42 4.94 -3.60
C LEU A 59 -2.86 6.02 -4.61
N TYR A 60 -3.09 5.63 -5.87
CA TYR A 60 -3.41 6.58 -6.92
C TYR A 60 -4.91 6.68 -7.24
N SER A 61 -5.70 5.66 -6.87
CA SER A 61 -7.15 5.66 -7.11
C SER A 61 -7.89 4.81 -6.10
N VAL A 62 -9.14 5.16 -5.86
CA VAL A 62 -10.10 4.41 -5.02
C VAL A 62 -11.39 4.27 -5.81
N THR A 63 -11.91 3.04 -5.91
CA THR A 63 -13.16 2.74 -6.61
C THR A 63 -14.11 1.95 -5.73
N ALA A 64 -15.40 2.00 -6.05
CA ALA A 64 -16.38 1.18 -5.34
C ALA A 64 -16.20 -0.29 -5.70
N ASN A 65 -16.18 -1.16 -4.69
CA ASN A 65 -16.20 -2.61 -4.91
C ASN A 65 -17.64 -3.08 -5.12
N THR A 66 -17.97 -3.41 -6.37
CA THR A 66 -19.33 -3.86 -6.76
C THR A 66 -19.58 -5.34 -6.46
N ARG A 67 -18.56 -6.11 -6.07
CA ARG A 67 -18.68 -7.55 -5.78
C ARG A 67 -19.12 -7.82 -4.34
N VAL A 68 -18.75 -6.92 -3.42
CA VAL A 68 -19.22 -7.02 -2.03
C VAL A 68 -20.63 -6.46 -1.97
N ARG A 69 -21.63 -7.30 -2.21
CA ARG A 69 -23.01 -6.97 -1.86
C ARG A 69 -23.10 -6.98 -0.34
N SER A 70 -23.61 -5.89 0.21
CA SER A 70 -23.93 -5.83 1.63
C SER A 70 -25.19 -6.68 1.91
N ASP A 71 -25.04 -8.01 1.95
CA ASP A 71 -26.10 -8.92 2.40
C ASP A 71 -26.47 -8.69 3.89
N ARG A 72 -25.82 -7.72 4.54
CA ARG A 72 -26.02 -7.33 5.94
C ARG A 72 -26.69 -5.98 6.12
N VAL A 73 -27.55 -5.57 5.21
CA VAL A 73 -28.35 -4.36 5.43
C VAL A 73 -29.47 -4.72 6.42
N THR A 74 -29.22 -4.48 7.68
CA THR A 74 -30.29 -4.44 8.70
C THR A 74 -31.07 -3.14 8.50
N PRO A 75 -32.41 -3.17 8.48
CA PRO A 75 -33.20 -1.94 8.39
C PRO A 75 -32.75 -0.95 9.48
N GLY A 76 -32.34 0.27 9.08
CA GLY A 76 -31.85 1.31 9.99
C GLY A 76 -30.32 1.34 10.22
N SER A 77 -29.53 0.42 9.66
CA SER A 77 -28.08 0.53 9.67
C SER A 77 -27.57 1.26 8.42
N ALA A 78 -26.53 2.08 8.59
CA ALA A 78 -25.86 2.69 7.43
C ALA A 78 -25.24 1.59 6.55
N VAL A 79 -25.43 1.72 5.24
CA VAL A 79 -24.87 0.78 4.27
C VAL A 79 -23.33 0.89 4.28
N PRO A 80 -22.60 -0.21 4.52
CA PRO A 80 -21.14 -0.15 4.49
C PRO A 80 -20.65 0.14 3.07
N LEU A 81 -19.64 1.00 2.97
CA LEU A 81 -18.98 1.32 1.71
C LEU A 81 -17.81 0.35 1.48
N ALA A 82 -17.96 -0.57 0.54
CA ALA A 82 -16.90 -1.46 0.12
C ALA A 82 -16.07 -0.81 -0.99
N LEU A 83 -14.74 -0.84 -0.85
CA LEU A 83 -13.80 -0.16 -1.73
C LEU A 83 -12.74 -1.11 -2.28
N ASP A 84 -12.29 -0.80 -3.50
CA ASP A 84 -11.06 -1.28 -4.11
C ASP A 84 -10.03 -0.14 -4.10
N LEU A 85 -8.83 -0.43 -3.61
CA LEU A 85 -7.72 0.52 -3.53
C LEU A 85 -6.69 0.19 -4.60
N HIS A 86 -6.36 1.17 -5.46
CA HIS A 86 -5.44 0.98 -6.58
C HIS A 86 -4.08 1.62 -6.27
N TYR A 87 -3.04 0.81 -6.30
CA TYR A 87 -1.68 1.19 -5.94
C TYR A 87 -0.73 1.15 -7.15
N LEU A 88 0.12 2.16 -7.24
CA LEU A 88 1.28 2.19 -8.12
C LEU A 88 2.52 1.81 -7.31
N LEU A 89 3.15 0.70 -7.65
CA LEU A 89 4.41 0.24 -7.07
C LEU A 89 5.54 0.60 -8.00
N THR A 90 6.50 1.39 -7.51
CA THR A 90 7.60 1.94 -8.29
C THR A 90 8.91 1.76 -7.53
N ALA A 91 10.01 1.50 -8.23
CA ALA A 91 11.35 1.44 -7.66
C ALA A 91 12.19 2.64 -8.07
N TYR A 92 13.06 3.06 -7.16
CA TYR A 92 14.01 4.16 -7.32
C TYR A 92 15.41 3.69 -6.97
N GLY A 93 16.43 4.23 -7.64
CA GLY A 93 17.82 3.92 -7.40
C GLY A 93 18.71 4.68 -8.38
N ALA A 94 19.86 5.18 -7.89
CA ALA A 94 20.80 5.99 -8.68
C ALA A 94 21.79 5.16 -9.50
N GLN A 95 21.93 3.85 -9.21
CA GLN A 95 22.91 2.98 -9.86
C GLN A 95 22.21 1.96 -10.75
N ASP A 96 22.95 1.46 -11.73
CA ASP A 96 22.47 0.43 -12.65
C ASP A 96 21.97 -0.80 -11.89
N PHE A 97 20.86 -1.37 -12.35
CA PHE A 97 20.19 -2.56 -11.83
C PHE A 97 19.52 -2.43 -10.46
N GLN A 98 19.73 -1.34 -9.70
CA GLN A 98 19.08 -1.17 -8.39
C GLN A 98 17.56 -1.18 -8.50
N THR A 99 17.01 -0.47 -9.48
CA THR A 99 15.57 -0.38 -9.71
C THR A 99 14.98 -1.73 -10.10
N GLU A 100 15.64 -2.46 -10.98
CA GLU A 100 15.18 -3.77 -11.45
C GLU A 100 15.23 -4.82 -10.36
N ILE A 101 16.31 -4.82 -9.55
CA ILE A 101 16.45 -5.73 -8.40
C ILE A 101 15.35 -5.44 -7.37
N LEU A 102 15.14 -4.18 -7.01
CA LEU A 102 14.11 -3.78 -6.06
C LEU A 102 12.71 -4.15 -6.56
N LEU A 103 12.40 -3.77 -7.80
CA LEU A 103 11.09 -4.04 -8.38
C LEU A 103 10.84 -5.55 -8.53
N GLY A 104 11.85 -6.31 -8.99
CA GLY A 104 11.75 -7.76 -9.14
C GLY A 104 11.45 -8.47 -7.81
N HIS A 105 12.16 -8.10 -6.73
CA HIS A 105 11.87 -8.62 -5.39
C HIS A 105 10.48 -8.24 -4.89
N ALA A 106 10.04 -7.01 -5.15
CA ALA A 106 8.71 -6.57 -4.75
C ALA A 106 7.60 -7.32 -5.50
N LEU A 107 7.77 -7.51 -6.82
CA LEU A 107 6.84 -8.28 -7.65
C LEU A 107 6.75 -9.74 -7.19
N GLN A 108 7.88 -10.38 -6.92
CA GLN A 108 7.93 -11.74 -6.38
C GLN A 108 7.17 -11.83 -5.05
N LEU A 109 7.44 -10.92 -4.11
CA LEU A 109 6.79 -10.90 -2.81
C LEU A 109 5.28 -10.71 -2.90
N MET A 110 4.82 -9.78 -3.75
CA MET A 110 3.39 -9.53 -3.97
C MET A 110 2.71 -10.74 -4.63
N HIS A 111 3.41 -11.45 -5.52
CA HIS A 111 2.92 -12.67 -6.14
C HIS A 111 2.83 -13.85 -5.14
N GLU A 112 3.82 -13.98 -4.26
CA GLU A 112 3.85 -15.02 -3.22
C GLU A 112 2.87 -14.73 -2.06
N THR A 113 2.37 -13.50 -1.96
CA THR A 113 1.46 -13.08 -0.89
C THR A 113 0.18 -12.45 -1.48
N PRO A 114 -0.64 -13.22 -2.23
CA PRO A 114 -1.84 -12.68 -2.87
C PRO A 114 -2.96 -12.36 -1.88
N VAL A 115 -2.88 -12.89 -0.66
CA VAL A 115 -3.88 -12.69 0.39
C VAL A 115 -3.19 -12.37 1.73
N LEU A 116 -3.68 -11.36 2.40
CA LEU A 116 -3.30 -11.02 3.77
C LEU A 116 -4.47 -11.33 4.70
N GLU A 117 -4.31 -12.37 5.50
CA GLU A 117 -5.29 -12.80 6.49
C GLU A 117 -5.36 -11.84 7.69
N ARG A 118 -6.52 -11.81 8.35
CA ARG A 118 -6.81 -10.96 9.52
C ARG A 118 -5.70 -10.95 10.57
N GLU A 119 -5.16 -12.11 10.88
CA GLU A 119 -4.14 -12.26 11.91
C GLU A 119 -2.84 -11.52 11.54
N ARG A 120 -2.46 -11.53 10.26
CA ARG A 120 -1.30 -10.79 9.78
C ARG A 120 -1.56 -9.29 9.80
N ILE A 121 -2.75 -8.87 9.37
CA ILE A 121 -3.17 -7.46 9.41
C ILE A 121 -3.11 -6.95 10.87
N ARG A 122 -3.68 -7.69 11.81
CA ARG A 122 -3.67 -7.34 13.24
C ARG A 122 -2.25 -7.19 13.78
N ARG A 123 -1.39 -8.18 13.55
CA ARG A 123 0.02 -8.12 14.00
C ARG A 123 0.76 -6.91 13.45
N THR A 124 0.55 -6.56 12.18
CA THR A 124 1.17 -5.36 11.61
C THR A 124 0.66 -4.10 12.28
N ILE A 125 -0.65 -3.96 12.48
CA ILE A 125 -1.25 -2.79 13.13
C ILE A 125 -0.74 -2.65 14.58
N ASP A 126 -0.69 -3.74 15.34
CA ASP A 126 -0.18 -3.76 16.71
C ASP A 126 1.29 -3.30 16.77
N ASN A 127 2.10 -3.71 15.78
CA ASN A 127 3.50 -3.33 15.70
C ASN A 127 3.72 -1.86 15.31
N LEU A 128 2.76 -1.19 14.67
CA LEU A 128 2.89 0.23 14.31
C LEU A 128 3.13 1.13 15.52
N SER A 129 2.59 0.79 16.67
CA SER A 129 2.82 1.53 17.93
C SER A 129 4.28 1.51 18.39
N HIS A 130 5.03 0.50 18.00
CA HIS A 130 6.45 0.30 18.35
C HIS A 130 7.42 0.75 17.23
N THR A 131 6.88 1.13 16.09
CA THR A 131 7.67 1.53 14.92
C THR A 131 8.28 2.91 15.13
N LYS A 132 9.61 3.02 14.95
CA LYS A 132 10.36 4.28 14.98
C LYS A 132 10.60 4.84 13.56
N ASP A 133 9.64 4.69 12.65
CA ASP A 133 9.78 5.22 11.30
C ASP A 133 9.70 6.75 11.32
N ARG A 134 10.86 7.41 11.15
CA ARG A 134 10.97 8.89 11.15
C ARG A 134 10.28 9.55 9.96
N ARG A 135 9.86 8.78 8.95
CA ARG A 135 9.13 9.28 7.76
C ARG A 135 7.64 9.47 8.03
N VAL A 136 7.13 8.84 9.08
CA VAL A 136 5.72 8.95 9.48
C VAL A 136 5.65 9.76 10.76
N VAL A 137 4.79 10.78 10.78
CA VAL A 137 4.60 11.59 11.98
C VAL A 137 4.00 10.77 13.11
N ALA A 138 4.52 10.93 14.33
CA ALA A 138 4.10 10.14 15.49
C ALA A 138 2.57 10.14 15.74
N PRO A 139 1.81 11.25 15.57
CA PRO A 139 0.35 11.22 15.69
C PRO A 139 -0.34 10.30 14.68
N ALA A 140 0.17 10.22 13.44
CA ALA A 140 -0.39 9.31 12.42
C ALA A 140 -0.13 7.85 12.79
N LEU A 141 1.08 7.49 13.25
CA LEU A 141 1.37 6.13 13.74
C LEU A 141 0.47 5.76 14.91
N ALA A 142 0.30 6.66 15.89
CA ALA A 142 -0.57 6.44 17.03
C ALA A 142 -2.05 6.28 16.65
N ALA A 143 -2.49 6.97 15.60
CA ALA A 143 -3.84 6.81 15.06
C ALA A 143 -4.00 5.46 14.35
N LEU A 144 -3.04 5.07 13.50
CA LEU A 144 -3.05 3.80 12.77
C LEU A 144 -2.99 2.60 13.71
N ALA A 145 -2.21 2.67 14.79
CA ALA A 145 -2.14 1.63 15.82
C ALA A 145 -3.49 1.40 16.55
N LYS A 146 -4.41 2.35 16.46
CA LYS A 146 -5.79 2.22 17.00
C LYS A 146 -6.81 1.85 15.92
N SER A 147 -6.36 1.51 14.71
CA SER A 147 -7.24 1.12 13.61
C SER A 147 -7.94 -0.20 13.91
N ASP A 148 -9.22 -0.26 13.62
CA ASP A 148 -10.04 -1.46 13.72
C ASP A 148 -10.12 -2.24 12.39
N LEU A 149 -9.20 -1.99 11.46
CA LEU A 149 -9.19 -2.66 10.15
C LEU A 149 -9.26 -4.18 10.27
N ALA A 150 -8.45 -4.79 11.16
CA ALA A 150 -8.42 -6.23 11.37
C ALA A 150 -9.73 -6.81 11.94
N ASP A 151 -10.56 -5.99 12.59
CA ASP A 151 -11.86 -6.43 13.10
C ASP A 151 -12.95 -6.38 12.01
N ARG A 152 -12.75 -5.55 10.98
CA ARG A 152 -13.71 -5.30 9.91
C ARG A 152 -13.48 -6.14 8.67
N VAL A 153 -12.24 -6.50 8.39
CA VAL A 153 -11.88 -7.31 7.23
C VAL A 153 -11.39 -8.69 7.68
N GLU A 154 -11.82 -9.72 6.97
CA GLU A 154 -11.33 -11.07 7.19
C GLU A 154 -9.99 -11.28 6.50
N ARG A 155 -9.87 -10.73 5.30
CA ARG A 155 -8.66 -10.77 4.49
C ARG A 155 -8.62 -9.59 3.52
N LEU A 156 -7.41 -9.24 3.07
CA LEU A 156 -7.18 -8.33 1.96
C LEU A 156 -6.63 -9.13 0.78
N GLU A 157 -7.25 -8.98 -0.39
CA GLU A 157 -6.79 -9.62 -1.61
C GLU A 157 -5.93 -8.64 -2.41
N ILE A 158 -4.70 -9.04 -2.73
CA ILE A 158 -3.73 -8.26 -3.52
C ILE A 158 -3.78 -8.82 -4.94
N ILE A 159 -4.31 -8.05 -5.86
CA ILE A 159 -4.57 -8.46 -7.24
C ILE A 159 -3.67 -7.62 -8.16
N PRO A 160 -2.77 -8.23 -8.95
CA PRO A 160 -2.02 -7.47 -9.96
C PRO A 160 -2.99 -6.91 -11.01
N GLU A 161 -2.77 -5.65 -11.39
CA GLU A 161 -3.45 -5.00 -12.51
C GLU A 161 -2.44 -4.69 -13.61
N PHE A 162 -2.85 -4.83 -14.86
CA PHE A 162 -1.99 -4.56 -16.00
C PHE A 162 -2.57 -3.41 -16.80
N LEU A 163 -2.11 -2.20 -16.49
CA LEU A 163 -2.45 -1.02 -17.28
C LEU A 163 -1.75 -1.08 -18.62
N GLY A 164 -2.46 -0.74 -19.69
CA GLY A 164 -1.87 -0.57 -21.01
C GLY A 164 -0.86 0.60 -21.05
N GLY A 165 0.03 0.61 -22.04
CA GLY A 165 1.06 1.66 -22.15
C GLY A 165 0.49 3.08 -22.21
N GLU A 166 -0.67 3.26 -22.84
CA GLU A 166 -1.36 4.55 -22.90
C GLU A 166 -1.91 4.97 -21.52
N GLU A 167 -2.53 4.06 -20.78
CA GLU A 167 -3.07 4.32 -19.45
C GLU A 167 -1.94 4.65 -18.46
N MET A 168 -0.85 3.88 -18.52
CA MET A 168 0.33 4.13 -17.71
C MET A 168 0.95 5.49 -18.03
N SER A 169 1.07 5.87 -19.32
CA SER A 169 1.56 7.17 -19.72
C SER A 169 0.68 8.32 -19.22
N LYS A 170 -0.64 8.17 -19.31
CA LYS A 170 -1.60 9.15 -18.76
C LYS A 170 -1.47 9.29 -17.25
N LEU A 171 -1.32 8.17 -16.55
CA LEU A 171 -1.14 8.17 -15.09
C LEU A 171 0.12 8.96 -14.70
N TRP A 172 1.28 8.66 -15.31
CA TRP A 172 2.52 9.36 -15.01
C TRP A 172 2.47 10.85 -15.37
N SER A 173 1.81 11.20 -16.46
CA SER A 173 1.59 12.60 -16.85
C SER A 173 0.71 13.35 -15.84
N ALA A 174 -0.35 12.71 -15.34
CA ALA A 174 -1.20 13.29 -14.32
C ALA A 174 -0.48 13.49 -12.99
N LEU A 175 0.47 12.60 -12.65
CA LEU A 175 1.30 12.70 -11.45
C LEU A 175 2.43 13.73 -11.59
N GLN A 176 2.64 14.33 -12.75
CA GLN A 176 3.72 15.30 -13.05
C GLN A 176 5.11 14.80 -12.67
N ALA A 177 5.32 13.50 -12.74
CA ALA A 177 6.56 12.83 -12.41
C ALA A 177 7.19 12.16 -13.64
N LYS A 178 8.50 11.98 -13.64
CA LYS A 178 9.20 11.28 -14.71
C LYS A 178 8.79 9.81 -14.72
N TYR A 179 8.44 9.29 -15.91
CA TYR A 179 8.09 7.89 -16.10
C TYR A 179 9.17 6.94 -15.55
N ARG A 180 8.73 5.89 -14.89
CA ARG A 180 9.58 4.80 -14.38
C ARG A 180 8.89 3.45 -14.55
N PRO A 181 9.66 2.37 -14.69
CA PRO A 181 9.09 1.01 -14.63
C PRO A 181 8.28 0.84 -13.35
N SER A 182 7.05 0.39 -13.50
CA SER A 182 6.07 0.31 -12.41
C SER A 182 5.16 -0.88 -12.59
N ALA A 183 4.60 -1.34 -11.49
CA ALA A 183 3.50 -2.29 -11.48
C ALA A 183 2.29 -1.70 -10.76
N THR A 184 1.11 -2.10 -11.15
CA THR A 184 -0.12 -1.69 -10.49
C THR A 184 -0.79 -2.87 -9.81
N TYR A 185 -1.37 -2.58 -8.66
CA TYR A 185 -2.08 -3.56 -7.83
C TYR A 185 -3.38 -2.99 -7.34
N LYS A 186 -4.38 -3.85 -7.28
CA LYS A 186 -5.65 -3.57 -6.61
C LYS A 186 -5.71 -4.35 -5.31
N VAL A 187 -6.12 -3.68 -4.23
CA VAL A 187 -6.44 -4.32 -2.96
C VAL A 187 -7.93 -4.26 -2.74
N SER A 188 -8.56 -5.43 -2.70
CA SER A 188 -10.01 -5.58 -2.64
C SER A 188 -10.52 -5.82 -1.23
N ALA A 189 -11.83 -5.56 -1.06
CA ALA A 189 -12.61 -5.82 0.14
C ALA A 189 -12.29 -4.91 1.34
N VAL A 190 -11.89 -3.67 1.09
CA VAL A 190 -11.76 -2.67 2.16
C VAL A 190 -13.13 -2.07 2.46
N VAL A 191 -13.60 -2.22 3.70
CA VAL A 191 -14.94 -1.80 4.12
C VAL A 191 -14.85 -0.59 5.04
N ILE A 192 -15.63 0.44 4.73
CA ILE A 192 -15.85 1.62 5.58
C ILE A 192 -17.32 1.61 6.02
N ASP A 193 -17.58 1.52 7.32
CA ASP A 193 -18.94 1.61 7.83
C ASP A 193 -19.42 3.05 7.86
N GLY A 194 -20.67 3.26 7.49
CA GLY A 194 -21.33 4.54 7.69
C GLY A 194 -21.55 4.81 9.18
N ALA A 195 -21.51 6.09 9.58
CA ALA A 195 -21.92 6.47 10.93
C ALA A 195 -23.42 6.22 11.08
N VAL A 196 -23.82 5.49 12.13
CA VAL A 196 -25.21 5.45 12.55
C VAL A 196 -25.55 6.86 13.04
N GLN A 197 -26.45 7.55 12.34
CA GLN A 197 -27.01 8.80 12.87
C GLN A 197 -27.84 8.43 14.10
N ALA A 198 -27.41 8.90 15.26
CA ALA A 198 -28.16 8.81 16.50
C ALA A 198 -29.33 9.78 16.49
#